data_ebd46c0f6561f9f09186f4fd70c61073
#
_entry.id   ebd46c0f6561f9f09186f4fd70c61073
#
_cell.length_a   1.000
_cell.length_b   1.000
_cell.length_c   1.000
_cell.angle_alpha   90.00
_cell.angle_beta   90.00
_cell.angle_gamma   90.00
#
_symmetry.space_group_name_H-M   'P 1'
#
loop_
_entity.id
_entity.type
_entity.pdbx_description
1 polymer ?
#
loop_
_entity_poly.entity_id
_entity_poly.type
_entity_poly.pdbx_seq_one_letter_code
_entity_poly.pdbx_strand_id
1 'polypeptide(L)'
;MLESQNNDMKQHHTIEIFSGGCPLCKHITDEIEIGKCKRCNQTIYDVNKMTDQVKRKMKDYGVTSVPTTIIDGRVKVVGIPDFPWICGEDLYLKLKREYPLRKN
;
A
#
# COMPACT_ATOMS: atom_id res chain seq x y z
N MET A 1 11.13 16.76 22.14
CA MET A 1 9.73 16.50 22.25
C MET A 1 9.01 16.52 20.93
N LEU A 2 8.95 17.65 20.30
CA LEU A 2 8.38 17.72 18.97
C LEU A 2 9.16 16.88 18.00
N GLU A 3 10.45 16.82 18.19
CA GLU A 3 11.32 16.07 17.30
C GLU A 3 10.96 14.60 17.27
N SER A 4 10.69 14.02 18.44
CA SER A 4 10.36 12.61 18.46
C SER A 4 9.02 12.35 17.77
N GLN A 5 8.09 13.28 17.89
CA GLN A 5 6.83 13.13 17.20
C GLN A 5 7.01 13.19 15.68
N ASN A 6 7.87 14.11 15.23
CA ASN A 6 8.17 14.20 13.82
C ASN A 6 8.81 12.93 13.29
N ASN A 7 9.71 12.35 14.08
CA ASN A 7 10.34 11.10 13.67
C ASN A 7 9.31 9.99 13.57
N ASP A 8 8.37 9.94 14.50
CA ASP A 8 7.30 8.95 14.44
C ASP A 8 6.49 9.12 13.18
N MET A 9 6.18 10.36 12.80
CA MET A 9 5.41 10.61 11.61
C MET A 9 6.13 10.18 10.35
N LYS A 10 7.46 10.35 10.33
CA LYS A 10 8.23 9.93 9.18
C LYS A 10 8.17 8.44 8.95
N GLN A 11 7.94 7.67 10.03
CA GLN A 11 7.89 6.23 9.93
C GLN A 11 6.48 5.69 9.77
N HIS A 12 5.50 6.59 9.75
CA HIS A 12 4.11 6.20 9.56
C HIS A 12 3.78 6.19 8.09
N HIS A 13 3.34 5.04 7.61
CA HIS A 13 2.88 4.93 6.25
C HIS A 13 1.51 4.32 6.25
N THR A 14 0.67 4.79 5.35
CA THR A 14 -0.66 4.25 5.15
C THR A 14 -0.60 3.33 3.95
N ILE A 15 -0.89 2.06 4.18
CA ILE A 15 -0.83 1.04 3.14
C ILE A 15 -2.26 0.59 2.86
N GLU A 16 -2.69 0.77 1.62
CA GLU A 16 -4.02 0.38 1.18
C GLU A 16 -3.89 -0.70 0.14
N ILE A 17 -4.51 -1.85 0.38
CA ILE A 17 -4.40 -3.00 -0.52
C ILE A 17 -5.78 -3.34 -1.06
N PHE A 18 -5.89 -3.39 -2.38
CA PHE A 18 -7.11 -3.80 -3.05
C PHE A 18 -7.01 -5.27 -3.37
N SER A 19 -7.90 -6.07 -2.78
CA SER A 19 -7.80 -7.52 -2.80
C SER A 19 -9.11 -8.14 -3.28
N GLY A 20 -9.00 -9.14 -4.14
CA GLY A 20 -10.16 -9.93 -4.55
C GLY A 20 -10.24 -11.28 -3.85
N GLY A 21 -9.40 -11.49 -2.83
CA GLY A 21 -9.38 -12.77 -2.13
C GLY A 21 -8.65 -13.86 -2.89
N CYS A 22 -7.94 -13.53 -3.94
CA CYS A 22 -7.21 -14.51 -4.72
C CYS A 22 -5.92 -14.91 -3.98
N PRO A 23 -5.29 -16.03 -4.36
CA PRO A 23 -4.05 -16.45 -3.71
C PRO A 23 -2.95 -15.40 -3.76
N LEU A 24 -2.80 -14.69 -4.88
CA LEU A 24 -1.80 -13.64 -4.98
C LEU A 24 -2.16 -12.48 -4.04
N CYS A 25 -3.44 -12.18 -3.92
CA CYS A 25 -3.89 -11.12 -3.02
C CYS A 25 -3.53 -11.47 -1.58
N LYS A 26 -3.78 -12.71 -1.18
CA LYS A 26 -3.46 -13.15 0.16
C LYS A 26 -1.96 -13.11 0.39
N HIS A 27 -1.18 -13.51 -0.59
CA HIS A 27 0.27 -13.53 -0.48
C HIS A 27 0.81 -12.13 -0.18
N ILE A 28 0.36 -11.12 -0.93
CA ILE A 28 0.89 -9.78 -0.73
C ILE A 28 0.41 -9.18 0.59
N THR A 29 -0.83 -9.45 0.99
CA THR A 29 -1.29 -8.91 2.27
C THR A 29 -0.52 -9.52 3.43
N ASP A 30 -0.24 -10.82 3.37
CA ASP A 30 0.53 -11.48 4.41
C ASP A 30 1.97 -10.95 4.44
N GLU A 31 2.57 -10.79 3.27
CA GLU A 31 3.95 -10.32 3.19
C GLU A 31 4.08 -8.91 3.76
N ILE A 32 3.14 -8.04 3.43
CA ILE A 32 3.17 -6.68 3.93
C ILE A 32 2.94 -6.67 5.45
N GLU A 33 2.01 -7.47 5.93
CA GLU A 33 1.73 -7.52 7.35
C GLU A 33 2.98 -7.93 8.14
N ILE A 34 3.76 -8.85 7.61
CA ILE A 34 4.97 -9.31 8.28
C ILE A 34 6.06 -8.25 8.21
N GLY A 35 6.20 -7.59 7.06
CA GLY A 35 7.33 -6.70 6.83
C GLY A 35 7.11 -5.26 7.25
N LYS A 36 5.87 -4.84 7.46
CA LYS A 36 5.61 -3.45 7.75
C LYS A 36 6.02 -3.08 9.18
N CYS A 37 6.29 -1.80 9.39
CA CYS A 37 6.58 -1.29 10.72
C CYS A 37 5.32 -1.31 11.57
N LYS A 38 5.52 -1.36 12.89
CA LYS A 38 4.39 -1.39 13.81
C LYS A 38 3.50 -0.18 13.67
N ARG A 39 4.06 0.94 13.24
CA ARG A 39 3.33 2.20 13.14
C ARG A 39 2.64 2.39 11.80
N CYS A 40 2.92 1.52 10.85
CA CYS A 40 2.25 1.60 9.56
C CYS A 40 0.87 1.01 9.66
N ASN A 41 -0.09 1.66 9.01
CA ASN A 41 -1.47 1.19 8.97
C ASN A 41 -1.72 0.45 7.69
N GLN A 42 -2.34 -0.71 7.79
CA GLN A 42 -2.70 -1.50 6.63
C GLN A 42 -4.22 -1.61 6.55
N THR A 43 -4.78 -1.20 5.44
CA THR A 43 -6.21 -1.30 5.17
C THR A 43 -6.40 -2.17 3.95
N ILE A 44 -7.28 -3.15 4.05
CA ILE A 44 -7.57 -4.06 2.94
C ILE A 44 -8.97 -3.76 2.43
N TYR A 45 -9.08 -3.43 1.15
CA TYR A 45 -10.36 -3.21 0.50
C TYR A 45 -10.71 -4.45 -0.30
N ASP A 46 -11.87 -5.03 0.02
CA ASP A 46 -12.35 -6.21 -0.69
C ASP A 46 -13.14 -5.76 -1.90
N VAL A 47 -12.55 -5.96 -3.09
CA VAL A 47 -13.21 -5.50 -4.31
C VAL A 47 -14.44 -6.35 -4.65
N ASN A 48 -14.61 -7.49 -3.99
CA ASN A 48 -15.84 -8.27 -4.15
C ASN A 48 -17.01 -7.65 -3.40
N LYS A 49 -16.72 -6.77 -2.46
CA LYS A 49 -17.74 -6.00 -1.76
C LYS A 49 -17.63 -4.56 -2.20
N MET A 50 -18.23 -4.26 -3.34
CA MET A 50 -18.03 -2.98 -4.02
C MET A 50 -18.88 -1.89 -3.37
N THR A 51 -18.43 -1.43 -2.22
CA THR A 51 -19.07 -0.30 -1.54
C THR A 51 -18.72 0.99 -2.27
N ASP A 52 -19.45 2.08 -1.95
CA ASP A 52 -19.14 3.38 -2.53
C ASP A 52 -17.71 3.79 -2.21
N GLN A 53 -17.24 3.48 -1.01
CA GLN A 53 -15.89 3.83 -0.61
C GLN A 53 -14.87 3.10 -1.48
N VAL A 54 -15.06 1.81 -1.70
CA VAL A 54 -14.12 1.03 -2.51
C VAL A 54 -14.11 1.55 -3.94
N LYS A 55 -15.30 1.80 -4.51
CA LYS A 55 -15.39 2.33 -5.88
C LYS A 55 -14.64 3.66 -6.00
N ARG A 56 -14.84 4.55 -5.05
CA ARG A 56 -14.20 5.86 -5.07
C ARG A 56 -12.69 5.73 -4.99
N LYS A 57 -12.21 4.90 -4.08
CA LYS A 57 -10.77 4.71 -3.91
C LYS A 57 -10.15 4.10 -5.15
N MET A 58 -10.81 3.11 -5.76
CA MET A 58 -10.29 2.51 -6.97
C MET A 58 -10.20 3.53 -8.09
N LYS A 59 -11.21 4.39 -8.20
CA LYS A 59 -11.19 5.43 -9.23
C LYS A 59 -10.10 6.45 -8.95
N ASP A 60 -9.98 6.89 -7.70
CA ASP A 60 -9.00 7.90 -7.33
C ASP A 60 -7.58 7.43 -7.61
N TYR A 61 -7.31 6.16 -7.38
CA TYR A 61 -5.96 5.62 -7.56
C TYR A 61 -5.77 4.92 -8.90
N GLY A 62 -6.81 4.87 -9.71
CA GLY A 62 -6.71 4.21 -11.00
C GLY A 62 -6.47 2.71 -10.90
N VAL A 63 -7.12 2.06 -9.93
CA VAL A 63 -6.94 0.62 -9.69
C VAL A 63 -7.82 -0.14 -10.68
N THR A 64 -7.19 -1.01 -11.48
CA THR A 64 -7.90 -1.80 -12.49
C THR A 64 -7.69 -3.29 -12.33
N SER A 65 -6.83 -3.70 -11.42
CA SER A 65 -6.57 -5.12 -11.20
C SER A 65 -6.21 -5.32 -9.73
N VAL A 66 -6.22 -6.58 -9.29
CA VAL A 66 -5.87 -6.95 -7.92
C VAL A 66 -4.82 -8.05 -7.96
N PRO A 67 -3.93 -8.08 -6.99
CA PRO A 67 -3.81 -7.10 -5.91
C PRO A 67 -3.13 -5.82 -6.38
N THR A 68 -3.52 -4.71 -5.80
CA THR A 68 -2.85 -3.42 -6.02
C THR A 68 -2.62 -2.79 -4.66
N THR A 69 -1.41 -2.32 -4.41
CA THR A 69 -1.01 -1.73 -3.14
C THR A 69 -0.73 -0.26 -3.35
N ILE A 70 -1.36 0.58 -2.54
CA ILE A 70 -1.17 2.03 -2.56
C ILE A 70 -0.51 2.42 -1.25
N ILE A 71 0.53 3.22 -1.32
CA ILE A 71 1.25 3.67 -0.12
C ILE A 71 1.20 5.19 -0.08
N ASP A 72 0.63 5.71 1.00
CA ASP A 72 0.53 7.16 1.26
C ASP A 72 -0.15 7.92 0.13
N GLY A 73 -0.94 7.24 -0.69
CA GLY A 73 -1.59 7.86 -1.83
C GLY A 73 -0.62 8.31 -2.91
N ARG A 74 0.64 7.91 -2.86
CA ARG A 74 1.67 8.39 -3.78
C ARG A 74 2.38 7.27 -4.53
N VAL A 75 2.28 6.06 -4.05
CA VAL A 75 2.96 4.91 -4.63
C VAL A 75 1.91 3.87 -5.00
N LYS A 76 2.06 3.26 -6.16
CA LYS A 76 1.12 2.25 -6.63
C LYS A 76 1.91 1.06 -7.16
N VAL A 77 1.75 -0.09 -6.51
CA VAL A 77 2.40 -1.33 -6.91
C VAL A 77 1.32 -2.30 -7.34
N VAL A 78 1.34 -2.67 -8.61
CA VAL A 78 0.36 -3.59 -9.18
C VAL A 78 0.94 -5.00 -9.15
N GLY A 79 0.16 -5.94 -8.59
CA GLY A 79 0.58 -7.33 -8.52
C GLY A 79 1.57 -7.58 -7.42
N ILE A 80 2.37 -8.63 -7.60
CA ILE A 80 3.39 -9.01 -6.63
C ILE A 80 4.69 -8.34 -7.02
N PRO A 81 5.28 -7.53 -6.14
CA PRO A 81 6.54 -6.88 -6.48
C PRO A 81 7.69 -7.87 -6.54
N ASP A 82 8.74 -7.49 -7.26
CA ASP A 82 9.92 -8.33 -7.40
C ASP A 82 10.98 -8.02 -6.34
N PHE A 83 10.56 -7.48 -5.23
CA PHE A 83 11.45 -7.17 -4.12
C PHE A 83 10.77 -7.62 -2.82
N PRO A 84 11.56 -7.95 -1.77
CA PRO A 84 10.97 -8.29 -0.49
C PRO A 84 10.37 -7.07 0.19
N TRP A 85 9.23 -7.26 0.84
CA TRP A 85 8.60 -6.15 1.56
C TRP A 85 9.21 -6.04 2.95
N ILE A 86 10.23 -5.22 3.05
CA ILE A 86 10.90 -4.97 4.32
C ILE A 86 10.79 -3.48 4.59
N CYS A 87 10.04 -3.12 5.61
CA CYS A 87 9.80 -1.72 5.93
C CYS A 87 11.11 -1.02 6.26
N GLY A 88 11.29 0.14 5.67
CA GLY A 88 12.48 0.94 5.90
C GLY A 88 12.51 2.09 4.93
N GLU A 89 13.38 3.06 5.22
CA GLU A 89 13.44 4.25 4.39
C GLU A 89 13.91 3.92 2.98
N ASP A 90 14.86 3.00 2.85
CA ASP A 90 15.35 2.62 1.54
C ASP A 90 14.26 2.07 0.65
N LEU A 91 13.37 1.26 1.23
CA LEU A 91 12.27 0.70 0.46
C LEU A 91 11.38 1.82 -0.07
N TYR A 92 11.01 2.77 0.79
CA TYR A 92 10.07 3.80 0.36
C TYR A 92 10.69 4.78 -0.62
N LEU A 93 11.99 5.03 -0.53
CA LEU A 93 12.67 5.84 -1.52
C LEU A 93 12.64 5.14 -2.88
N LYS A 94 12.90 3.84 -2.89
CA LYS A 94 12.84 3.07 -4.12
C LYS A 94 11.44 3.10 -4.71
N LEU A 95 10.42 2.92 -3.87
CA LEU A 95 9.04 2.89 -4.34
C LEU A 95 8.64 4.22 -4.95
N LYS A 96 9.02 5.32 -4.33
CA LYS A 96 8.69 6.64 -4.87
C LYS A 96 9.34 6.86 -6.22
N ARG A 97 10.51 6.31 -6.43
CA ARG A 97 11.24 6.48 -7.68
C ARG A 97 10.71 5.56 -8.77
N GLU A 98 10.40 4.30 -8.43
CA GLU A 98 10.08 3.31 -9.45
C GLU A 98 8.60 3.03 -9.60
N TYR A 99 7.80 3.37 -8.59
CA TYR A 99 6.38 3.06 -8.61
C TYR A 99 5.52 4.27 -8.23
N PRO A 100 5.77 5.43 -8.86
CA PRO A 100 4.95 6.60 -8.51
C PRO A 100 3.52 6.40 -8.97
N LEU A 101 2.57 6.86 -8.15
CA LEU A 101 1.18 6.81 -8.52
C LEU A 101 0.92 7.81 -9.63
N ARG A 102 0.38 7.34 -10.72
CA ARG A 102 0.04 8.19 -11.84
C ARG A 102 -1.45 8.07 -12.11
N LYS A 103 -2.09 9.21 -12.16
CA LYS A 103 -3.49 9.28 -12.53
C LYS A 103 -3.58 9.76 -13.97
N ASN A 104 -4.43 9.11 -14.71
CA ASN A 104 -4.62 9.50 -16.10
C ASN A 104 -5.61 10.62 -16.23
#